data_b88c9ffe167a651a71878c651eef902d
#
_entry.id   b88c9ffe167a651a71878c651eef902d
#
_cell.length_a   1.000
_cell.length_b   1.000
_cell.length_c   1.000
_cell.angle_alpha   90.00
_cell.angle_beta   90.00
_cell.angle_gamma   90.00
#
_symmetry.space_group_name_H-M   'P 1'
#
loop_
_entity.id
_entity.type
_entity.pdbx_description
1 polymer ?
#
loop_
_entity_poly.entity_id
_entity_poly.type
_entity_poly.pdbx_seq_one_letter_code
_entity_poly.pdbx_strand_id
1 'polypeptide(L)'
;MMVLLGFTGFSQPEYEFRAAWIATVDNIDWPTRGNYDTEKQKQEFIDLLDMHKKNGMNAVIVQVRPATDAFYPSQYEPWSEWLTGKQGRPPSPYYDPLEFMVSETHKRGMEFHAWCNPYRAEHSIGRSSIATSHITRLFPKWFLSYGGKRYFDPGNPEAQKHVVNVIRDIVKRYDIDGMHFDDYFYPYRVAGKEFPDDLSYKNSGSELSKDDWRRSNVDSIIFKLSRAIKEEKPHVKFGISPFGVWRNSDKDSLGSATKAGVTNYDDLYANVLLWLKEGWIDYVAPQLYWEIGHKAAPYEVLVDWWSKNTYGKHCYIGLGIYRAGSNSAWKDVTLLPRQITMMRSYPEIQGAIYFSSKSFVNNPNGWCDSLQNNYYKTPAMVPPMPWLNNTITEKKDSLPAEPAITTEAVVPVVNSGGNNSPVNSSGRSDK
;
A
#
# COMPACT_ATOMS: atom_id res chain seq x y z
N MET A 1 -37.22 -45.29 2.41
CA MET A 1 -36.80 -44.22 1.52
C MET A 1 -35.81 -43.35 2.30
N MET A 2 -34.52 -43.59 2.10
CA MET A 2 -33.42 -42.93 2.83
C MET A 2 -33.11 -41.62 2.06
N VAL A 3 -33.45 -40.47 2.65
CA VAL A 3 -33.12 -39.17 2.09
C VAL A 3 -31.64 -38.93 2.39
N LEU A 4 -30.80 -39.08 1.38
CA LEU A 4 -29.42 -38.60 1.41
C LEU A 4 -29.47 -37.07 1.40
N LEU A 5 -29.32 -36.45 2.57
CA LEU A 5 -28.97 -35.05 2.70
C LEU A 5 -27.53 -34.90 2.15
N GLY A 6 -27.45 -34.49 0.91
CA GLY A 6 -26.17 -34.10 0.31
C GLY A 6 -25.62 -32.91 1.10
N PHE A 7 -24.59 -33.12 1.90
CA PHE A 7 -23.70 -32.06 2.34
C PHE A 7 -23.03 -31.48 1.09
N THR A 8 -23.53 -30.34 0.61
CA THR A 8 -22.80 -29.51 -0.33
C THR A 8 -21.58 -28.98 0.42
N GLY A 9 -20.52 -29.77 0.46
CA GLY A 9 -19.23 -29.29 0.91
C GLY A 9 -18.86 -28.10 0.02
N PHE A 10 -18.67 -26.91 0.57
CA PHE A 10 -18.12 -25.79 -0.16
C PHE A 10 -16.76 -26.23 -0.70
N SER A 11 -16.66 -26.42 -2.02
CA SER A 11 -15.38 -26.69 -2.67
C SER A 11 -14.47 -25.52 -2.36
N GLN A 12 -13.30 -25.81 -1.81
CA GLN A 12 -12.28 -24.78 -1.59
C GLN A 12 -11.82 -24.26 -2.96
N PRO A 13 -11.70 -22.93 -3.17
CA PRO A 13 -11.27 -22.39 -4.44
C PRO A 13 -9.82 -22.80 -4.74
N GLU A 14 -9.56 -23.23 -5.97
CA GLU A 14 -8.22 -23.54 -6.47
C GLU A 14 -7.36 -22.28 -6.56
N TYR A 15 -7.97 -21.17 -6.97
CA TYR A 15 -7.36 -19.85 -7.07
C TYR A 15 -8.07 -18.86 -6.15
N GLU A 16 -7.32 -18.28 -5.23
CA GLU A 16 -7.83 -17.22 -4.33
C GLU A 16 -6.65 -16.46 -3.75
N PHE A 17 -6.65 -15.14 -3.89
CA PHE A 17 -5.64 -14.30 -3.24
C PHE A 17 -5.94 -14.18 -1.76
N ARG A 18 -4.98 -14.56 -0.92
CA ARG A 18 -5.10 -14.60 0.55
C ARG A 18 -3.91 -13.89 1.15
N ALA A 19 -4.08 -12.64 1.56
CA ALA A 19 -2.96 -11.84 2.01
C ALA A 19 -3.23 -11.12 3.33
N ALA A 20 -2.15 -10.69 3.99
CA ALA A 20 -2.22 -9.78 5.13
C ALA A 20 -1.32 -8.56 4.89
N TRP A 21 -1.78 -7.38 5.34
CA TRP A 21 -0.93 -6.20 5.42
C TRP A 21 -0.02 -6.29 6.64
N ILE A 22 1.26 -5.93 6.44
CA ILE A 22 2.27 -5.75 7.49
C ILE A 22 2.68 -4.28 7.47
N ALA A 23 2.13 -3.49 8.39
CA ALA A 23 2.37 -2.06 8.48
C ALA A 23 3.59 -1.77 9.35
N THR A 24 4.54 -0.99 8.82
CA THR A 24 5.75 -0.58 9.53
C THR A 24 5.65 0.81 10.13
N VAL A 25 4.77 1.67 9.59
CA VAL A 25 4.53 3.02 10.13
C VAL A 25 4.13 2.92 11.59
N ASP A 26 4.77 3.74 12.41
CA ASP A 26 4.52 3.77 13.88
C ASP A 26 4.70 2.40 14.56
N ASN A 27 5.43 1.47 13.91
CA ASN A 27 5.64 0.09 14.37
C ASN A 27 4.32 -0.64 14.66
N ILE A 28 3.31 -0.48 13.79
CA ILE A 28 1.99 -1.10 13.98
C ILE A 28 2.13 -2.62 14.05
N ASP A 29 2.76 -3.24 13.04
CA ASP A 29 2.91 -4.69 12.94
C ASP A 29 4.36 -5.13 13.12
N TRP A 30 5.32 -4.45 12.47
CA TRP A 30 6.72 -4.82 12.45
C TRP A 30 7.62 -3.59 12.16
N PRO A 31 8.88 -3.56 12.70
CA PRO A 31 9.36 -4.36 13.83
C PRO A 31 8.72 -3.92 15.14
N THR A 32 8.85 -4.72 16.20
CA THR A 32 8.38 -4.33 17.54
C THR A 32 9.02 -3.02 17.95
N ARG A 33 8.21 -2.05 18.40
CA ARG A 33 8.67 -0.71 18.80
C ARG A 33 9.78 -0.81 19.85
N GLY A 34 10.90 -0.12 19.58
CA GLY A 34 12.06 -0.10 20.47
C GLY A 34 12.98 -1.33 20.34
N ASN A 35 12.63 -2.31 19.51
CA ASN A 35 13.52 -3.41 19.17
C ASN A 35 14.39 -3.01 17.97
N TYR A 36 15.68 -2.74 18.21
CA TYR A 36 16.66 -2.37 17.19
C TYR A 36 17.72 -3.44 16.96
N ASP A 37 17.56 -4.62 17.58
CA ASP A 37 18.40 -5.81 17.38
C ASP A 37 18.00 -6.45 16.04
N THR A 38 18.96 -6.51 15.11
CA THR A 38 18.70 -6.96 13.75
C THR A 38 18.29 -8.44 13.66
N GLU A 39 18.87 -9.30 14.51
CA GLU A 39 18.52 -10.73 14.50
C GLU A 39 17.11 -10.96 15.09
N LYS A 40 16.75 -10.20 16.12
CA LYS A 40 15.39 -10.25 16.65
C LYS A 40 14.35 -9.71 15.65
N GLN A 41 14.68 -8.60 14.95
CA GLN A 41 13.79 -8.08 13.89
C GLN A 41 13.58 -9.11 12.77
N LYS A 42 14.65 -9.79 12.34
CA LYS A 42 14.54 -10.87 11.35
C LYS A 42 13.69 -12.02 11.87
N GLN A 43 13.89 -12.46 13.11
CA GLN A 43 13.10 -13.54 13.70
C GLN A 43 11.61 -13.15 13.84
N GLU A 44 11.31 -11.94 14.30
CA GLU A 44 9.93 -11.41 14.35
C GLU A 44 9.25 -11.48 12.97
N PHE A 45 9.95 -11.10 11.90
CA PHE A 45 9.40 -11.17 10.55
C PHE A 45 9.17 -12.61 10.08
N ILE A 46 10.10 -13.51 10.37
CA ILE A 46 9.97 -14.96 10.12
C ILE A 46 8.73 -15.51 10.83
N ASP A 47 8.56 -15.18 12.11
CA ASP A 47 7.43 -15.64 12.92
C ASP A 47 6.08 -15.14 12.36
N LEU A 48 6.03 -13.89 11.87
CA LEU A 48 4.85 -13.37 11.19
C LEU A 48 4.55 -14.14 9.89
N LEU A 49 5.56 -14.43 9.07
CA LEU A 49 5.37 -15.20 7.85
C LEU A 49 4.89 -16.63 8.13
N ASP A 50 5.47 -17.29 9.13
CA ASP A 50 5.08 -18.64 9.53
C ASP A 50 3.65 -18.68 10.06
N MET A 51 3.25 -17.68 10.84
CA MET A 51 1.87 -17.50 11.29
C MET A 51 0.92 -17.33 10.11
N HIS A 52 1.26 -16.48 9.13
CA HIS A 52 0.42 -16.26 7.96
C HIS A 52 0.35 -17.49 7.06
N LYS A 53 1.45 -18.19 6.87
CA LYS A 53 1.47 -19.46 6.13
C LYS A 53 0.58 -20.50 6.79
N LYS A 54 0.65 -20.63 8.12
CA LYS A 54 -0.23 -21.50 8.92
C LYS A 54 -1.70 -21.12 8.77
N ASN A 55 -2.02 -19.82 8.66
CA ASN A 55 -3.38 -19.33 8.42
C ASN A 55 -3.84 -19.50 6.95
N GLY A 56 -3.05 -20.16 6.10
CA GLY A 56 -3.40 -20.44 4.70
C GLY A 56 -3.22 -19.24 3.75
N MET A 57 -2.43 -18.23 4.15
CA MET A 57 -2.10 -17.09 3.28
C MET A 57 -1.09 -17.51 2.20
N ASN A 58 -1.18 -16.87 1.04
CA ASN A 58 -0.28 -17.06 -0.11
C ASN A 58 0.39 -15.76 -0.57
N ALA A 59 0.17 -14.65 0.14
CA ALA A 59 0.85 -13.39 -0.10
C ALA A 59 0.94 -12.55 1.19
N VAL A 60 1.90 -11.60 1.22
CA VAL A 60 1.98 -10.53 2.20
C VAL A 60 2.17 -9.18 1.50
N ILE A 61 1.59 -8.13 2.07
CA ILE A 61 1.72 -6.76 1.58
C ILE A 61 2.44 -5.95 2.66
N VAL A 62 3.74 -5.70 2.46
CA VAL A 62 4.64 -5.16 3.48
C VAL A 62 4.97 -3.71 3.20
N GLN A 63 4.76 -2.85 4.18
CA GLN A 63 5.05 -1.43 4.06
C GLN A 63 6.55 -1.17 4.13
N VAL A 64 7.16 -0.86 2.97
CA VAL A 64 8.61 -0.66 2.82
C VAL A 64 9.01 0.80 2.70
N ARG A 65 8.01 1.70 2.46
CA ARG A 65 8.18 3.15 2.38
C ARG A 65 7.01 3.86 3.07
N PRO A 66 7.05 4.02 4.39
CA PRO A 66 5.91 4.56 5.16
C PRO A 66 5.77 6.08 5.16
N ALA A 67 6.88 6.85 5.13
CA ALA A 67 6.85 8.31 5.24
C ALA A 67 8.07 8.99 4.58
N THR A 68 8.25 8.75 3.28
CA THR A 68 9.39 9.29 2.50
C THR A 68 10.74 8.88 3.14
N ASP A 69 10.74 7.68 3.66
CA ASP A 69 11.86 6.98 4.26
C ASP A 69 11.76 5.48 3.93
N ALA A 70 12.84 4.74 4.07
CA ALA A 70 12.97 3.42 3.49
C ALA A 70 13.34 2.33 4.50
N PHE A 71 12.78 1.13 4.30
CA PHE A 71 13.20 -0.12 4.93
C PHE A 71 14.19 -0.91 4.04
N TYR A 72 14.97 -0.18 3.24
CA TYR A 72 15.99 -0.72 2.34
C TYR A 72 17.07 0.36 2.08
N PRO A 73 18.28 0.02 1.59
CA PRO A 73 19.31 1.00 1.27
C PRO A 73 18.91 1.79 0.02
N SER A 74 18.13 2.85 0.21
CA SER A 74 17.67 3.74 -0.85
C SER A 74 18.74 4.80 -1.15
N GLN A 75 18.91 5.13 -2.45
CA GLN A 75 19.71 6.28 -2.87
C GLN A 75 18.92 7.60 -2.90
N TYR A 76 17.61 7.53 -2.70
CA TYR A 76 16.70 8.68 -2.76
C TYR A 76 16.22 9.18 -1.40
N GLU A 77 16.06 8.26 -0.44
CA GLU A 77 15.40 8.52 0.84
C GLU A 77 16.17 7.90 2.00
N PRO A 78 16.16 8.50 3.19
CA PRO A 78 16.89 8.00 4.35
C PRO A 78 16.26 6.71 4.89
N TRP A 79 17.03 5.96 5.67
CA TRP A 79 16.52 4.86 6.49
C TRP A 79 15.40 5.30 7.40
N SER A 80 14.36 4.49 7.54
CA SER A 80 13.21 4.81 8.37
C SER A 80 13.54 4.84 9.87
N GLU A 81 12.95 5.81 10.58
CA GLU A 81 13.07 5.89 12.05
C GLU A 81 12.45 4.67 12.75
N TRP A 82 11.43 4.07 12.16
CA TRP A 82 10.76 2.89 12.74
C TRP A 82 11.60 1.61 12.66
N LEU A 83 12.62 1.57 11.83
CA LEU A 83 13.55 0.45 11.75
C LEU A 83 14.63 0.51 12.85
N THR A 84 15.20 1.70 13.10
CA THR A 84 16.38 1.85 13.94
C THR A 84 16.24 2.89 15.05
N GLY A 85 15.06 3.47 15.23
CA GLY A 85 14.77 4.51 16.23
C GLY A 85 15.27 5.91 15.85
N LYS A 86 15.97 6.04 14.72
CA LYS A 86 16.46 7.33 14.22
C LYS A 86 16.52 7.30 12.70
N GLN A 87 15.82 8.23 12.04
CA GLN A 87 15.85 8.32 10.59
C GLN A 87 17.26 8.59 10.05
N GLY A 88 17.62 7.92 8.97
CA GLY A 88 18.93 8.01 8.33
C GLY A 88 19.99 7.08 8.91
N ARG A 89 19.70 6.38 10.02
CA ARG A 89 20.62 5.40 10.60
C ARG A 89 20.35 4.02 10.03
N PRO A 90 21.33 3.35 9.38
CA PRO A 90 21.17 1.97 8.91
C PRO A 90 21.05 0.98 10.08
N PRO A 91 20.53 -0.23 9.85
CA PRO A 91 20.57 -1.31 10.84
C PRO A 91 22.00 -1.71 11.18
N SER A 92 22.22 -2.16 12.42
CA SER A 92 23.54 -2.61 12.89
C SER A 92 23.40 -3.85 13.78
N PRO A 93 23.96 -5.02 13.40
CA PRO A 93 24.71 -5.29 12.16
C PRO A 93 23.93 -4.96 10.89
N TYR A 94 24.67 -4.54 9.85
CA TYR A 94 24.04 -4.17 8.58
C TYR A 94 23.40 -5.36 7.88
N TYR A 95 22.19 -5.16 7.37
CA TYR A 95 21.51 -6.03 6.38
C TYR A 95 20.59 -5.19 5.51
N ASP A 96 20.13 -5.73 4.40
CA ASP A 96 19.05 -5.16 3.59
C ASP A 96 17.72 -5.78 4.02
N PRO A 97 16.85 -5.03 4.76
CA PRO A 97 15.58 -5.58 5.20
C PRO A 97 14.65 -5.99 4.07
N LEU A 98 14.57 -5.24 2.96
CA LEU A 98 13.68 -5.56 1.85
C LEU A 98 14.12 -6.85 1.15
N GLU A 99 15.40 -7.00 0.85
CA GLU A 99 15.97 -8.23 0.27
C GLU A 99 15.67 -9.44 1.17
N PHE A 100 15.90 -9.28 2.48
CA PHE A 100 15.61 -10.31 3.47
C PHE A 100 14.13 -10.68 3.48
N MET A 101 13.22 -9.69 3.53
CA MET A 101 11.78 -9.91 3.59
C MET A 101 11.25 -10.61 2.33
N VAL A 102 11.70 -10.20 1.14
CA VAL A 102 11.35 -10.85 -0.13
C VAL A 102 11.81 -12.30 -0.13
N SER A 103 13.09 -12.54 0.20
CA SER A 103 13.67 -13.89 0.23
C SER A 103 12.94 -14.82 1.20
N GLU A 104 12.65 -14.38 2.43
CA GLU A 104 11.94 -15.20 3.42
C GLU A 104 10.47 -15.48 3.02
N THR A 105 9.84 -14.53 2.34
CA THR A 105 8.47 -14.71 1.82
C THR A 105 8.45 -15.75 0.71
N HIS A 106 9.35 -15.66 -0.26
CA HIS A 106 9.46 -16.61 -1.37
C HIS A 106 9.84 -18.02 -0.93
N LYS A 107 10.70 -18.17 0.09
CA LYS A 107 11.02 -19.50 0.70
C LYS A 107 9.77 -20.24 1.18
N ARG A 108 8.71 -19.51 1.52
CA ARG A 108 7.42 -20.06 1.97
C ARG A 108 6.40 -20.23 0.85
N GLY A 109 6.80 -19.97 -0.40
CA GLY A 109 5.90 -20.01 -1.57
C GLY A 109 4.77 -18.98 -1.45
N MET A 110 5.07 -17.80 -0.95
CA MET A 110 4.14 -16.66 -0.86
C MET A 110 4.65 -15.50 -1.74
N GLU A 111 3.72 -14.71 -2.29
CA GLU A 111 4.06 -13.47 -2.98
C GLU A 111 4.37 -12.34 -2.01
N PHE A 112 5.32 -11.50 -2.38
CA PHE A 112 5.69 -10.28 -1.66
C PHE A 112 5.26 -9.04 -2.45
N HIS A 113 4.32 -8.26 -1.91
CA HIS A 113 3.92 -6.99 -2.48
C HIS A 113 4.51 -5.84 -1.65
N ALA A 114 5.36 -5.02 -2.28
CA ALA A 114 5.95 -3.86 -1.61
C ALA A 114 4.92 -2.73 -1.49
N TRP A 115 4.55 -2.39 -0.27
CA TRP A 115 3.62 -1.29 0.00
C TRP A 115 4.36 0.01 0.28
N CYS A 116 4.00 1.04 -0.48
CA CYS A 116 4.51 2.39 -0.35
C CYS A 116 3.37 3.37 -0.11
N ASN A 117 3.52 4.27 0.87
CA ASN A 117 2.68 5.46 0.92
C ASN A 117 3.25 6.51 -0.05
N PRO A 118 2.49 7.01 -1.04
CA PRO A 118 3.06 7.85 -2.09
C PRO A 118 3.49 9.23 -1.59
N TYR A 119 2.72 9.88 -0.70
CA TYR A 119 2.84 11.31 -0.44
C TYR A 119 3.09 11.70 1.00
N ARG A 120 3.00 10.80 1.99
CA ARG A 120 3.32 11.12 3.36
C ARG A 120 4.83 11.33 3.51
N ALA A 121 5.23 12.55 3.96
CA ALA A 121 6.63 12.89 4.13
C ALA A 121 7.06 12.97 5.59
N GLU A 122 6.18 13.38 6.48
CA GLU A 122 6.44 13.40 7.92
C GLU A 122 5.17 12.96 8.66
N HIS A 123 5.28 11.85 9.40
CA HIS A 123 4.12 11.25 10.06
C HIS A 123 3.59 12.12 11.19
N SER A 124 4.46 12.82 11.90
CA SER A 124 4.08 13.73 13.00
C SER A 124 5.09 14.88 13.12
N ILE A 125 4.67 16.08 12.71
CA ILE A 125 5.51 17.28 12.78
C ILE A 125 5.95 17.52 14.22
N GLY A 126 7.27 17.66 14.42
CA GLY A 126 7.89 17.91 15.72
C GLY A 126 8.09 16.66 16.60
N ARG A 127 7.65 15.48 16.16
CA ARG A 127 7.89 14.19 16.83
C ARG A 127 8.72 13.23 16.00
N SER A 128 8.51 13.21 14.69
CA SER A 128 9.27 12.37 13.77
C SER A 128 10.75 12.77 13.77
N SER A 129 11.62 11.79 13.77
CA SER A 129 13.07 11.97 13.65
C SER A 129 13.42 12.23 12.18
N ILE A 130 13.60 13.50 11.81
CA ILE A 130 13.88 13.87 10.41
C ILE A 130 15.39 14.02 10.18
N ALA A 131 15.96 13.17 9.34
CA ALA A 131 17.36 13.21 8.94
C ALA A 131 17.72 14.50 8.20
N THR A 132 19.00 14.92 8.27
CA THR A 132 19.49 16.10 7.53
C THR A 132 19.39 15.92 6.01
N SER A 133 19.54 14.68 5.52
CA SER A 133 19.40 14.31 4.11
C SER A 133 17.94 14.10 3.66
N HIS A 134 16.96 14.25 4.56
CA HIS A 134 15.56 14.03 4.18
C HIS A 134 15.09 15.07 3.17
N ILE A 135 14.34 14.63 2.16
CA ILE A 135 13.89 15.44 1.03
C ILE A 135 13.11 16.70 1.46
N THR A 136 12.39 16.66 2.60
CA THR A 136 11.70 17.85 3.14
C THR A 136 12.64 18.97 3.56
N ARG A 137 13.90 18.65 3.86
CA ARG A 137 14.94 19.64 4.17
C ARG A 137 15.65 20.13 2.92
N LEU A 138 15.81 19.25 1.92
CA LEU A 138 16.49 19.59 0.65
C LEU A 138 15.58 20.41 -0.27
N PHE A 139 14.31 20.05 -0.36
CA PHE A 139 13.31 20.68 -1.23
C PHE A 139 12.03 21.06 -0.47
N PRO A 140 12.10 21.97 0.50
CA PRO A 140 10.98 22.29 1.40
C PRO A 140 9.72 22.80 0.66
N LYS A 141 9.88 23.37 -0.54
CA LYS A 141 8.79 23.88 -1.38
C LYS A 141 7.93 22.77 -2.04
N TRP A 142 8.38 21.51 -1.98
CA TRP A 142 7.61 20.38 -2.50
C TRP A 142 6.56 19.87 -1.52
N PHE A 143 6.48 20.46 -0.32
CA PHE A 143 5.72 19.90 0.78
C PHE A 143 4.73 20.90 1.36
N LEU A 144 3.57 20.36 1.76
CA LEU A 144 2.51 21.07 2.43
C LEU A 144 2.25 20.46 3.82
N SER A 145 1.98 21.32 4.81
CA SER A 145 1.66 20.88 6.18
C SER A 145 0.15 20.85 6.37
N TYR A 146 -0.39 19.71 6.80
CA TYR A 146 -1.82 19.54 7.01
C TYR A 146 -2.10 18.53 8.12
N GLY A 147 -3.01 18.84 9.04
CA GLY A 147 -3.40 17.93 10.12
C GLY A 147 -2.25 17.46 11.03
N GLY A 148 -1.21 18.28 11.25
CA GLY A 148 -0.04 17.90 12.06
C GLY A 148 0.95 16.98 11.36
N LYS A 149 0.78 16.75 10.06
CA LYS A 149 1.62 15.93 9.19
C LYS A 149 2.15 16.76 8.03
N ARG A 150 3.17 16.25 7.34
CA ARG A 150 3.69 16.85 6.11
C ARG A 150 3.53 15.89 4.96
N TYR A 151 3.08 16.42 3.84
CA TYR A 151 2.81 15.66 2.61
C TYR A 151 3.53 16.31 1.44
N PHE A 152 3.93 15.53 0.45
CA PHE A 152 4.21 16.09 -0.85
C PHE A 152 2.99 16.87 -1.36
N ASP A 153 3.24 17.92 -2.10
CA ASP A 153 2.21 18.60 -2.89
C ASP A 153 1.93 17.76 -4.15
N PRO A 154 0.73 17.13 -4.26
CA PRO A 154 0.43 16.29 -5.42
C PRO A 154 0.40 17.04 -6.74
N GLY A 155 0.20 18.36 -6.70
CA GLY A 155 0.25 19.25 -7.86
C GLY A 155 1.66 19.65 -8.30
N ASN A 156 2.70 19.23 -7.56
CA ASN A 156 4.08 19.55 -7.91
C ASN A 156 4.69 18.46 -8.81
N PRO A 157 5.06 18.79 -10.10
CA PRO A 157 5.61 17.81 -11.03
C PRO A 157 6.93 17.19 -10.58
N GLU A 158 7.82 17.97 -9.92
CA GLU A 158 9.10 17.45 -9.44
C GLU A 158 8.91 16.47 -8.27
N ALA A 159 7.93 16.75 -7.39
CA ALA A 159 7.53 15.81 -6.33
C ALA A 159 7.00 14.49 -6.92
N GLN A 160 6.14 14.54 -7.94
CA GLN A 160 5.68 13.36 -8.65
C GLN A 160 6.84 12.58 -9.28
N LYS A 161 7.77 13.27 -9.97
CA LYS A 161 8.96 12.66 -10.59
C LYS A 161 9.84 11.95 -9.55
N HIS A 162 10.04 12.57 -8.39
CA HIS A 162 10.80 11.95 -7.28
C HIS A 162 10.12 10.64 -6.83
N VAL A 163 8.82 10.65 -6.59
CA VAL A 163 8.08 9.43 -6.21
C VAL A 163 8.20 8.34 -7.26
N VAL A 164 8.06 8.68 -8.55
CA VAL A 164 8.24 7.73 -9.66
C VAL A 164 9.64 7.12 -9.64
N ASN A 165 10.69 7.92 -9.44
CA ASN A 165 12.07 7.43 -9.39
C ASN A 165 12.31 6.48 -8.21
N VAL A 166 11.75 6.78 -7.03
CA VAL A 166 11.83 5.90 -5.86
C VAL A 166 11.18 4.54 -6.14
N ILE A 167 9.99 4.54 -6.75
CA ILE A 167 9.29 3.30 -7.07
C ILE A 167 10.01 2.51 -8.16
N ARG A 168 10.53 3.19 -9.19
CA ARG A 168 11.36 2.57 -10.24
C ARG A 168 12.59 1.88 -9.64
N ASP A 169 13.27 2.51 -8.67
CA ASP A 169 14.43 1.92 -7.97
C ASP A 169 14.06 0.64 -7.22
N ILE A 170 12.94 0.62 -6.50
CA ILE A 170 12.45 -0.58 -5.80
C ILE A 170 12.19 -1.70 -6.81
N VAL A 171 11.38 -1.45 -7.84
CA VAL A 171 11.01 -2.45 -8.84
C VAL A 171 12.24 -3.01 -9.56
N LYS A 172 13.18 -2.14 -9.93
CA LYS A 172 14.41 -2.55 -10.62
C LYS A 172 15.28 -3.47 -9.79
N ARG A 173 15.45 -3.16 -8.50
CA ARG A 173 16.45 -3.82 -7.64
C ARG A 173 15.96 -5.06 -6.94
N TYR A 174 14.68 -5.14 -6.59
CA TYR A 174 14.15 -6.22 -5.76
C TYR A 174 13.21 -7.13 -6.55
N ASP A 175 13.22 -8.42 -6.21
CA ASP A 175 12.37 -9.46 -6.83
C ASP A 175 10.99 -9.49 -6.17
N ILE A 176 10.29 -8.34 -6.21
CA ILE A 176 8.92 -8.21 -5.70
C ILE A 176 7.90 -8.71 -6.72
N ASP A 177 6.80 -9.31 -6.26
CA ASP A 177 5.69 -9.77 -7.09
C ASP A 177 4.69 -8.66 -7.40
N GLY A 178 4.61 -7.66 -6.52
CA GLY A 178 3.71 -6.52 -6.69
C GLY A 178 4.19 -5.24 -6.02
N MET A 179 3.77 -4.12 -6.61
CA MET A 179 3.83 -2.79 -5.99
C MET A 179 2.43 -2.41 -5.53
N HIS A 180 2.30 -1.97 -4.29
CA HIS A 180 1.02 -1.65 -3.67
C HIS A 180 1.02 -0.25 -3.06
N PHE A 181 -0.06 0.51 -3.29
CA PHE A 181 -0.28 1.79 -2.64
C PHE A 181 -1.56 1.77 -1.82
N ASP A 182 -1.57 2.55 -0.73
CA ASP A 182 -2.76 2.81 0.07
C ASP A 182 -3.65 3.92 -0.54
N ASP A 183 -4.56 4.47 0.27
CA ASP A 183 -5.55 5.48 -0.14
C ASP A 183 -5.11 6.93 0.14
N TYR A 184 -3.89 7.16 0.63
CA TYR A 184 -3.42 8.48 1.03
C TYR A 184 -2.77 9.26 -0.13
N PHE A 185 -3.50 9.50 -1.22
CA PHE A 185 -3.07 10.42 -2.28
C PHE A 185 -3.21 11.87 -1.83
N TYR A 186 -4.43 12.36 -1.65
CA TYR A 186 -4.69 13.50 -0.77
C TYR A 186 -5.04 13.00 0.62
N PRO A 187 -4.66 13.73 1.69
CA PRO A 187 -4.98 13.29 3.05
C PRO A 187 -6.47 13.38 3.34
N TYR A 188 -6.96 12.55 4.26
CA TYR A 188 -8.30 12.66 4.80
C TYR A 188 -8.57 14.08 5.32
N ARG A 189 -9.77 14.59 5.07
CA ARG A 189 -10.15 15.96 5.44
C ARG A 189 -10.08 16.17 6.95
N VAL A 190 -9.47 17.28 7.36
CA VAL A 190 -9.51 17.79 8.71
C VAL A 190 -10.64 18.79 8.80
N ALA A 191 -11.56 18.61 9.75
CA ALA A 191 -12.72 19.48 9.90
C ALA A 191 -12.33 20.97 9.97
N GLY A 192 -12.98 21.79 9.16
CA GLY A 192 -12.73 23.23 9.09
C GLY A 192 -11.41 23.66 8.45
N LYS A 193 -10.67 22.73 7.80
CA LYS A 193 -9.39 23.03 7.13
C LYS A 193 -9.37 22.51 5.72
N GLU A 194 -9.08 23.37 4.76
CA GLU A 194 -8.74 22.96 3.40
C GLU A 194 -7.29 22.52 3.30
N PHE A 195 -7.01 21.58 2.37
CA PHE A 195 -5.62 21.24 2.02
C PHE A 195 -4.98 22.46 1.33
N PRO A 196 -3.79 22.92 1.77
CA PRO A 196 -3.28 24.24 1.41
C PRO A 196 -2.53 24.27 0.07
N ASP A 197 -3.14 23.77 -1.01
CA ASP A 197 -2.59 23.68 -2.37
C ASP A 197 -3.05 24.81 -3.32
N ASP A 198 -3.64 25.90 -2.78
CA ASP A 198 -4.15 27.02 -3.58
C ASP A 198 -3.07 27.65 -4.47
N LEU A 199 -1.85 27.78 -3.98
CA LEU A 199 -0.74 28.34 -4.73
C LEU A 199 -0.36 27.44 -5.92
N SER A 200 -0.31 26.14 -5.70
CA SER A 200 0.00 25.15 -6.74
C SER A 200 -1.09 25.10 -7.79
N TYR A 201 -2.37 25.14 -7.38
CA TYR A 201 -3.49 25.24 -8.30
C TYR A 201 -3.42 26.51 -9.14
N LYS A 202 -3.21 27.68 -8.54
CA LYS A 202 -3.07 28.94 -9.26
C LYS A 202 -1.90 28.90 -10.24
N ASN A 203 -0.75 28.39 -9.81
CA ASN A 203 0.46 28.34 -10.64
C ASN A 203 0.36 27.31 -11.77
N SER A 204 -0.51 26.32 -11.68
CA SER A 204 -0.71 25.33 -12.74
C SER A 204 -1.35 25.91 -14.00
N GLY A 205 -2.03 27.04 -13.89
CA GLY A 205 -2.79 27.64 -15.00
C GLY A 205 -3.95 26.76 -15.49
N SER A 206 -4.36 25.77 -14.70
CA SER A 206 -5.42 24.84 -15.09
C SER A 206 -6.79 25.52 -15.18
N GLU A 207 -7.55 25.22 -16.22
CA GLU A 207 -8.94 25.65 -16.38
C GLU A 207 -9.94 24.74 -15.69
N LEU A 208 -9.50 23.59 -15.15
CA LEU A 208 -10.33 22.66 -14.38
C LEU A 208 -10.78 23.29 -13.07
N SER A 209 -11.89 22.80 -12.52
CA SER A 209 -12.22 23.07 -11.11
C SER A 209 -11.08 22.59 -10.21
N LYS A 210 -10.92 23.17 -9.02
CA LYS A 210 -9.86 22.76 -8.08
C LYS A 210 -9.94 21.28 -7.74
N ASP A 211 -11.15 20.73 -7.58
CA ASP A 211 -11.36 19.32 -7.29
C ASP A 211 -11.00 18.42 -8.48
N ASP A 212 -11.32 18.84 -9.71
CA ASP A 212 -10.92 18.11 -10.92
C ASP A 212 -9.42 18.19 -11.17
N TRP A 213 -8.81 19.34 -10.88
CA TRP A 213 -7.36 19.49 -10.93
C TRP A 213 -6.66 18.58 -9.92
N ARG A 214 -7.17 18.45 -8.69
CA ARG A 214 -6.65 17.50 -7.69
C ARG A 214 -6.75 16.06 -8.21
N ARG A 215 -7.90 15.68 -8.78
CA ARG A 215 -8.07 14.35 -9.41
C ARG A 215 -7.08 14.13 -10.54
N SER A 216 -6.91 15.11 -11.41
CA SER A 216 -5.96 15.01 -12.54
C SER A 216 -4.50 14.82 -12.07
N ASN A 217 -4.11 15.42 -10.94
CA ASN A 217 -2.79 15.20 -10.35
C ASN A 217 -2.62 13.76 -9.84
N VAL A 218 -3.66 13.18 -9.22
CA VAL A 218 -3.63 11.79 -8.78
C VAL A 218 -3.66 10.84 -9.97
N ASP A 219 -4.50 11.09 -10.97
CA ASP A 219 -4.53 10.31 -12.21
C ASP A 219 -3.15 10.32 -12.90
N SER A 220 -2.51 11.48 -12.96
CA SER A 220 -1.17 11.65 -13.53
C SER A 220 -0.11 10.80 -12.84
N ILE A 221 -0.06 10.79 -11.50
CA ILE A 221 0.94 9.98 -10.79
C ILE A 221 0.68 8.49 -10.96
N ILE A 222 -0.59 8.04 -10.91
CA ILE A 222 -0.94 6.62 -11.12
C ILE A 222 -0.54 6.16 -12.51
N PHE A 223 -0.83 6.95 -13.54
CA PHE A 223 -0.41 6.66 -14.90
C PHE A 223 1.12 6.55 -15.02
N LYS A 224 1.86 7.54 -14.49
CA LYS A 224 3.34 7.56 -14.53
C LYS A 224 3.94 6.36 -13.79
N LEU A 225 3.38 5.99 -12.64
CA LEU A 225 3.82 4.82 -11.87
C LEU A 225 3.53 3.51 -12.61
N SER A 226 2.34 3.36 -13.18
CA SER A 226 1.99 2.21 -14.02
C SER A 226 3.02 2.00 -15.13
N ARG A 227 3.34 3.07 -15.86
CA ARG A 227 4.35 3.06 -16.93
C ARG A 227 5.72 2.66 -16.38
N ALA A 228 6.19 3.34 -15.33
CA ALA A 228 7.50 3.10 -14.74
C ALA A 228 7.67 1.66 -14.25
N ILE A 229 6.66 1.09 -13.59
CA ILE A 229 6.68 -0.29 -13.11
C ILE A 229 6.78 -1.27 -14.29
N LYS A 230 5.94 -1.10 -15.31
CA LYS A 230 5.90 -1.99 -16.48
C LYS A 230 7.12 -1.88 -17.39
N GLU A 231 7.74 -0.72 -17.46
CA GLU A 231 9.01 -0.51 -18.17
C GLU A 231 10.17 -1.24 -17.50
N GLU A 232 10.23 -1.28 -16.16
CA GLU A 232 11.29 -2.00 -15.43
C GLU A 232 11.03 -3.51 -15.39
N LYS A 233 9.82 -3.93 -14.99
CA LYS A 233 9.44 -5.35 -14.86
C LYS A 233 7.97 -5.54 -15.24
N PRO A 234 7.65 -5.97 -16.47
CA PRO A 234 6.26 -6.10 -16.95
C PRO A 234 5.38 -7.02 -16.10
N HIS A 235 5.98 -8.04 -15.47
CA HIS A 235 5.27 -9.02 -14.64
C HIS A 235 4.91 -8.52 -13.24
N VAL A 236 5.55 -7.45 -12.74
CA VAL A 236 5.24 -6.90 -11.42
C VAL A 236 3.83 -6.31 -11.41
N LYS A 237 2.99 -6.81 -10.52
CA LYS A 237 1.60 -6.35 -10.34
C LYS A 237 1.59 -4.94 -9.75
N PHE A 238 0.66 -4.11 -10.21
CA PHE A 238 0.44 -2.79 -9.60
C PHE A 238 -0.95 -2.71 -9.02
N GLY A 239 -1.08 -2.51 -7.72
CA GLY A 239 -2.35 -2.48 -7.01
C GLY A 239 -2.51 -1.31 -6.07
N ILE A 240 -3.78 -0.95 -5.84
CA ILE A 240 -4.18 0.14 -4.94
C ILE A 240 -5.20 -0.39 -3.95
N SER A 241 -5.06 -0.03 -2.66
CA SER A 241 -6.11 -0.24 -1.65
C SER A 241 -6.83 1.08 -1.33
N PRO A 242 -7.85 1.43 -2.12
CA PRO A 242 -8.59 2.67 -1.92
C PRO A 242 -9.53 2.55 -0.73
N PHE A 243 -10.04 3.68 -0.25
CA PHE A 243 -11.20 3.70 0.65
C PHE A 243 -12.35 2.86 0.09
N GLY A 244 -13.14 2.20 0.95
CA GLY A 244 -14.12 1.20 0.51
C GLY A 244 -15.27 1.73 -0.35
N VAL A 245 -15.55 3.03 -0.31
CA VAL A 245 -16.63 3.68 -1.09
C VAL A 245 -16.04 4.58 -2.16
N TRP A 246 -16.29 4.24 -3.43
CA TRP A 246 -15.86 5.12 -4.53
C TRP A 246 -16.65 6.43 -4.53
N ARG A 247 -17.98 6.36 -4.57
CA ARG A 247 -18.90 7.49 -4.50
C ARG A 247 -20.30 7.01 -4.07
N ASN A 248 -21.09 7.86 -3.41
CA ASN A 248 -22.47 7.52 -3.08
C ASN A 248 -23.39 7.70 -4.30
N SER A 249 -24.44 6.87 -4.42
CA SER A 249 -25.39 6.90 -5.54
C SER A 249 -26.25 8.16 -5.62
N ASP A 250 -26.36 8.95 -4.54
CA ASP A 250 -27.02 10.25 -4.55
C ASP A 250 -26.16 11.36 -5.19
N LYS A 251 -24.87 11.12 -5.38
CA LYS A 251 -23.92 12.02 -6.04
C LYS A 251 -23.62 11.62 -7.48
N ASP A 252 -23.69 10.33 -7.78
CA ASP A 252 -23.37 9.77 -9.09
C ASP A 252 -24.16 8.49 -9.32
N SER A 253 -24.78 8.34 -10.48
CA SER A 253 -25.57 7.14 -10.83
C SER A 253 -24.74 5.85 -10.88
N LEU A 254 -23.39 5.96 -11.07
CA LEU A 254 -22.46 4.84 -10.96
C LEU A 254 -22.08 4.54 -9.51
N GLY A 255 -22.42 5.41 -8.55
CA GLY A 255 -22.07 5.24 -7.15
C GLY A 255 -22.78 4.07 -6.48
N SER A 256 -22.25 3.63 -5.34
CA SER A 256 -22.87 2.59 -4.51
C SER A 256 -24.06 3.13 -3.72
N ALA A 257 -25.01 2.26 -3.37
CA ALA A 257 -26.17 2.59 -2.53
C ALA A 257 -25.76 2.77 -1.06
N THR A 258 -24.85 3.71 -0.83
CA THR A 258 -24.25 4.06 0.46
C THR A 258 -24.56 5.50 0.85
N LYS A 259 -24.26 5.85 2.11
CA LYS A 259 -24.32 7.21 2.67
C LYS A 259 -23.01 7.51 3.44
N ALA A 260 -21.88 7.16 2.82
CA ALA A 260 -20.58 7.36 3.41
C ALA A 260 -20.24 8.84 3.52
N GLY A 261 -19.65 9.25 4.65
CA GLY A 261 -19.19 10.63 4.87
C GLY A 261 -17.89 10.97 4.18
N VAL A 262 -17.17 9.95 3.70
CA VAL A 262 -15.92 10.06 2.93
C VAL A 262 -16.02 9.14 1.72
N THR A 263 -15.52 9.59 0.56
CA THR A 263 -15.48 8.82 -0.67
C THR A 263 -14.13 9.00 -1.38
N ASN A 264 -13.76 8.04 -2.23
CA ASN A 264 -12.53 8.17 -3.02
C ASN A 264 -12.56 9.39 -3.93
N TYR A 265 -13.65 9.53 -4.69
CA TYR A 265 -13.75 10.52 -5.76
C TYR A 265 -13.87 11.95 -5.26
N ASP A 266 -14.74 12.18 -4.25
CA ASP A 266 -15.06 13.55 -3.80
C ASP A 266 -14.10 14.05 -2.69
N ASP A 267 -13.56 13.15 -1.86
CA ASP A 267 -12.80 13.53 -0.66
C ASP A 267 -11.29 13.24 -0.77
N LEU A 268 -10.93 12.12 -1.43
CA LEU A 268 -9.55 11.70 -1.59
C LEU A 268 -9.01 11.96 -3.01
N TYR A 269 -9.87 12.50 -3.89
CA TYR A 269 -9.55 12.84 -5.29
C TYR A 269 -8.98 11.67 -6.09
N ALA A 270 -9.41 10.45 -5.76
CA ALA A 270 -8.94 9.21 -6.35
C ALA A 270 -9.99 8.64 -7.31
N ASN A 271 -9.73 8.75 -8.62
CA ASN A 271 -10.62 8.25 -9.68
C ASN A 271 -10.31 6.79 -10.02
N VAL A 272 -10.49 5.90 -9.03
CA VAL A 272 -10.12 4.48 -9.11
C VAL A 272 -10.77 3.76 -10.31
N LEU A 273 -12.00 4.12 -10.66
CA LEU A 273 -12.70 3.49 -11.80
C LEU A 273 -12.00 3.83 -13.13
N LEU A 274 -11.48 5.05 -13.29
CA LEU A 274 -10.66 5.42 -14.45
C LEU A 274 -9.41 4.54 -14.52
N TRP A 275 -8.70 4.35 -13.41
CA TRP A 275 -7.45 3.58 -13.39
C TRP A 275 -7.66 2.11 -13.73
N LEU A 276 -8.77 1.52 -13.28
CA LEU A 276 -9.19 0.17 -13.65
C LEU A 276 -9.55 0.07 -15.13
N LYS A 277 -10.40 0.99 -15.62
CA LYS A 277 -10.87 1.04 -17.01
C LYS A 277 -9.73 1.20 -18.01
N GLU A 278 -8.79 2.09 -17.72
CA GLU A 278 -7.62 2.35 -18.56
C GLU A 278 -6.51 1.29 -18.39
N GLY A 279 -6.67 0.36 -17.43
CA GLY A 279 -5.71 -0.69 -17.17
C GLY A 279 -4.39 -0.18 -16.57
N TRP A 280 -4.42 0.96 -15.87
CA TRP A 280 -3.25 1.51 -15.19
C TRP A 280 -2.88 0.74 -13.94
N ILE A 281 -3.86 0.07 -13.33
CA ILE A 281 -3.66 -0.84 -12.19
C ILE A 281 -4.11 -2.25 -12.53
N ASP A 282 -3.46 -3.24 -11.95
CA ASP A 282 -3.73 -4.67 -12.20
C ASP A 282 -4.74 -5.23 -11.21
N TYR A 283 -4.81 -4.65 -10.02
CA TYR A 283 -5.80 -5.02 -9.02
C TYR A 283 -6.18 -3.84 -8.13
N VAL A 284 -7.37 -3.95 -7.57
CA VAL A 284 -7.90 -3.05 -6.55
C VAL A 284 -8.17 -3.84 -5.27
N ALA A 285 -7.88 -3.23 -4.12
CA ALA A 285 -8.13 -3.82 -2.80
C ALA A 285 -8.94 -2.85 -1.91
N PRO A 286 -10.24 -2.65 -2.21
CA PRO A 286 -11.06 -1.69 -1.47
C PRO A 286 -11.16 -2.06 0.01
N GLN A 287 -10.99 -1.09 0.89
CA GLN A 287 -10.97 -1.28 2.35
C GLN A 287 -12.41 -1.34 2.90
N LEU A 288 -13.03 -2.54 2.87
CA LEU A 288 -14.39 -2.75 3.36
C LEU A 288 -14.40 -3.08 4.87
N TYR A 289 -13.98 -2.12 5.69
CA TYR A 289 -13.82 -2.29 7.13
C TYR A 289 -15.14 -2.06 7.91
N TRP A 290 -16.27 -2.45 7.33
CA TRP A 290 -17.60 -2.38 7.93
C TRP A 290 -18.23 -3.76 8.06
N GLU A 291 -19.12 -3.88 9.04
CA GLU A 291 -19.92 -5.07 9.22
C GLU A 291 -21.04 -5.20 8.17
N ILE A 292 -21.57 -6.39 8.01
CA ILE A 292 -22.80 -6.67 7.27
C ILE A 292 -23.93 -5.89 7.94
N GLY A 293 -24.74 -5.17 7.17
CA GLY A 293 -25.84 -4.32 7.66
C GLY A 293 -25.41 -2.98 8.25
N HIS A 294 -24.16 -2.52 8.04
CA HIS A 294 -23.74 -1.20 8.49
C HIS A 294 -24.55 -0.08 7.85
N LYS A 295 -25.05 0.88 8.64
CA LYS A 295 -26.03 1.89 8.18
C LYS A 295 -25.56 2.76 7.02
N ALA A 296 -24.30 3.19 7.02
CA ALA A 296 -23.79 4.13 6.03
C ALA A 296 -23.04 3.45 4.87
N ALA A 297 -22.40 2.32 5.13
CA ALA A 297 -21.59 1.60 4.16
C ALA A 297 -21.71 0.08 4.42
N PRO A 298 -22.85 -0.56 4.10
CA PRO A 298 -23.04 -1.99 4.32
C PRO A 298 -22.03 -2.82 3.52
N TYR A 299 -21.40 -3.79 4.16
CA TYR A 299 -20.42 -4.67 3.51
C TYR A 299 -21.00 -5.34 2.25
N GLU A 300 -22.21 -5.90 2.36
CA GLU A 300 -22.91 -6.59 1.28
C GLU A 300 -23.18 -5.70 0.06
N VAL A 301 -23.52 -4.45 0.29
CA VAL A 301 -23.75 -3.47 -0.80
C VAL A 301 -22.43 -3.15 -1.51
N LEU A 302 -21.35 -3.02 -0.75
CA LEU A 302 -20.04 -2.68 -1.31
C LEU A 302 -19.40 -3.84 -2.04
N VAL A 303 -19.50 -5.08 -1.56
CA VAL A 303 -19.00 -6.27 -2.27
C VAL A 303 -19.71 -6.43 -3.61
N ASP A 304 -21.05 -6.33 -3.62
CA ASP A 304 -21.86 -6.36 -4.86
C ASP A 304 -21.46 -5.23 -5.81
N TRP A 305 -21.27 -4.02 -5.30
CA TRP A 305 -20.88 -2.87 -6.12
C TRP A 305 -19.48 -3.05 -6.73
N TRP A 306 -18.50 -3.46 -5.95
CA TRP A 306 -17.13 -3.66 -6.43
C TRP A 306 -17.06 -4.82 -7.44
N SER A 307 -17.84 -5.90 -7.27
CA SER A 307 -17.88 -7.00 -8.24
C SER A 307 -18.28 -6.53 -9.64
N LYS A 308 -19.16 -5.54 -9.73
CA LYS A 308 -19.67 -4.97 -10.99
C LYS A 308 -18.74 -3.89 -11.61
N ASN A 309 -17.73 -3.43 -10.88
CA ASN A 309 -16.91 -2.28 -11.29
C ASN A 309 -15.40 -2.60 -11.33
N THR A 310 -15.05 -3.86 -11.62
CA THR A 310 -13.65 -4.31 -11.73
C THR A 310 -13.01 -4.02 -13.08
N TYR A 311 -13.80 -3.80 -14.12
CA TYR A 311 -13.34 -3.63 -15.51
C TYR A 311 -12.39 -4.75 -15.98
N GLY A 312 -12.63 -5.98 -15.51
CA GLY A 312 -11.82 -7.15 -15.84
C GLY A 312 -10.46 -7.23 -15.13
N LYS A 313 -10.20 -6.33 -14.18
CA LYS A 313 -9.04 -6.39 -13.28
C LYS A 313 -9.38 -7.14 -12.00
N HIS A 314 -8.36 -7.59 -11.27
CA HIS A 314 -8.62 -8.30 -10.01
C HIS A 314 -9.14 -7.36 -8.92
N CYS A 315 -10.07 -7.89 -8.13
CA CYS A 315 -10.57 -7.25 -6.92
C CYS A 315 -10.33 -8.16 -5.71
N TYR A 316 -9.61 -7.66 -4.72
CA TYR A 316 -9.34 -8.33 -3.45
C TYR A 316 -9.98 -7.52 -2.32
N ILE A 317 -10.92 -8.09 -1.59
CA ILE A 317 -11.61 -7.34 -0.54
C ILE A 317 -10.70 -7.12 0.67
N GLY A 318 -10.50 -5.84 1.03
CA GLY A 318 -9.84 -5.46 2.28
C GLY A 318 -10.74 -5.71 3.48
N LEU A 319 -10.34 -6.59 4.40
CA LEU A 319 -11.09 -6.97 5.59
C LEU A 319 -10.44 -6.44 6.87
N GLY A 320 -11.23 -5.77 7.71
CA GLY A 320 -10.77 -5.10 8.93
C GLY A 320 -10.75 -6.04 10.15
N ILE A 321 -9.90 -7.05 10.17
CA ILE A 321 -9.80 -8.01 11.28
C ILE A 321 -9.48 -7.32 12.64
N TYR A 322 -8.83 -6.16 12.62
CA TYR A 322 -8.52 -5.36 13.82
C TYR A 322 -9.77 -4.86 14.56
N ARG A 323 -10.92 -4.89 13.90
CA ARG A 323 -12.20 -4.47 14.50
C ARG A 323 -12.84 -5.50 15.40
N ALA A 324 -12.31 -6.71 15.44
CA ALA A 324 -12.81 -7.79 16.32
C ALA A 324 -13.05 -7.28 17.75
N GLY A 325 -14.25 -7.49 18.27
CA GLY A 325 -14.62 -7.07 19.61
C GLY A 325 -15.00 -5.59 19.78
N SER A 326 -14.85 -4.72 18.76
CA SER A 326 -15.02 -3.26 18.88
C SER A 326 -16.47 -2.82 19.13
N ASN A 327 -17.45 -3.57 18.64
CA ASN A 327 -18.89 -3.36 18.92
C ASN A 327 -19.64 -4.70 18.88
N SER A 328 -20.97 -4.68 19.04
CA SER A 328 -21.80 -5.89 19.06
C SER A 328 -21.68 -6.74 17.78
N ALA A 329 -21.67 -6.13 16.61
CA ALA A 329 -21.52 -6.82 15.34
C ALA A 329 -20.12 -7.46 15.19
N TRP A 330 -19.06 -6.76 15.62
CA TRP A 330 -17.68 -7.24 15.57
C TRP A 330 -17.32 -8.22 16.70
N LYS A 331 -18.23 -8.46 17.66
CA LYS A 331 -18.15 -9.58 18.64
C LYS A 331 -18.75 -10.87 18.09
N ASP A 332 -19.52 -10.80 16.99
CA ASP A 332 -20.09 -11.98 16.34
C ASP A 332 -18.97 -12.80 15.67
N VAL A 333 -18.70 -13.98 16.21
CA VAL A 333 -17.67 -14.89 15.70
C VAL A 333 -17.92 -15.33 14.26
N THR A 334 -19.18 -15.26 13.80
CA THR A 334 -19.60 -15.64 12.44
C THR A 334 -19.45 -14.50 11.42
N LEU A 335 -19.15 -13.28 11.84
CA LEU A 335 -19.10 -12.13 10.95
C LEU A 335 -18.07 -12.31 9.83
N LEU A 336 -16.81 -12.57 10.18
CA LEU A 336 -15.75 -12.80 9.18
C LEU A 336 -16.04 -14.02 8.29
N PRO A 337 -16.44 -15.20 8.82
CA PRO A 337 -16.97 -16.31 8.03
C PRO A 337 -18.03 -15.93 7.00
N ARG A 338 -19.04 -15.15 7.40
CA ARG A 338 -20.09 -14.68 6.48
C ARG A 338 -19.57 -13.72 5.43
N GLN A 339 -18.63 -12.83 5.79
CA GLN A 339 -18.00 -11.93 4.82
C GLN A 339 -17.21 -12.71 3.77
N ILE A 340 -16.43 -13.73 4.16
CA ILE A 340 -15.70 -14.60 3.22
C ILE A 340 -16.67 -15.38 2.33
N THR A 341 -17.71 -15.97 2.89
CA THR A 341 -18.72 -16.71 2.13
C THR A 341 -19.40 -15.81 1.10
N MET A 342 -19.74 -14.59 1.50
CA MET A 342 -20.40 -13.62 0.61
C MET A 342 -19.48 -13.19 -0.54
N MET A 343 -18.23 -12.81 -0.27
CA MET A 343 -17.32 -12.39 -1.35
C MET A 343 -17.06 -13.53 -2.36
N ARG A 344 -17.02 -14.80 -1.89
CA ARG A 344 -16.85 -15.98 -2.76
C ARG A 344 -18.03 -16.27 -3.65
N SER A 345 -19.20 -15.65 -3.42
CA SER A 345 -20.35 -15.76 -4.31
C SER A 345 -20.26 -14.88 -5.56
N TYR A 346 -19.24 -14.00 -5.62
CA TYR A 346 -18.96 -13.12 -6.75
C TYR A 346 -17.69 -13.56 -7.45
N PRO A 347 -17.76 -14.13 -8.68
CA PRO A 347 -16.57 -14.59 -9.40
C PRO A 347 -15.59 -13.48 -9.76
N GLU A 348 -16.04 -12.22 -9.78
CA GLU A 348 -15.22 -11.04 -10.00
C GLU A 348 -14.38 -10.63 -8.78
N ILE A 349 -14.61 -11.28 -7.62
CA ILE A 349 -13.84 -11.07 -6.39
C ILE A 349 -12.89 -12.26 -6.21
N GLN A 350 -11.59 -12.05 -6.42
CA GLN A 350 -10.62 -13.11 -6.44
C GLN A 350 -9.89 -13.32 -5.12
N GLY A 351 -10.36 -12.74 -4.01
CA GLY A 351 -9.76 -12.99 -2.70
C GLY A 351 -9.88 -11.85 -1.71
N ALA A 352 -9.09 -11.93 -0.66
CA ALA A 352 -9.12 -10.97 0.46
C ALA A 352 -7.72 -10.59 0.94
N ILE A 353 -7.63 -9.40 1.53
CA ILE A 353 -6.46 -8.89 2.22
C ILE A 353 -6.88 -8.42 3.61
N TYR A 354 -6.18 -8.86 4.65
CA TYR A 354 -6.55 -8.60 6.04
C TYR A 354 -5.72 -7.49 6.66
N PHE A 355 -6.36 -6.46 7.19
CA PHE A 355 -5.69 -5.42 7.96
C PHE A 355 -5.85 -5.69 9.46
N SER A 356 -4.80 -5.99 10.20
CA SER A 356 -3.42 -6.16 9.79
C SER A 356 -2.80 -7.35 10.51
N SER A 357 -1.55 -7.66 10.21
CA SER A 357 -0.81 -8.81 10.71
C SER A 357 -0.87 -8.99 12.23
N LYS A 358 -0.68 -7.91 13.00
CA LYS A 358 -0.74 -7.91 14.46
C LYS A 358 -2.08 -8.45 15.02
N SER A 359 -3.16 -8.24 14.28
CA SER A 359 -4.48 -8.69 14.72
C SER A 359 -4.64 -10.21 14.72
N PHE A 360 -3.81 -10.93 13.94
CA PHE A 360 -3.84 -12.39 13.92
C PHE A 360 -3.18 -13.03 15.15
N VAL A 361 -2.24 -12.35 15.80
CA VAL A 361 -1.42 -12.90 16.89
C VAL A 361 -2.28 -13.43 18.05
N ASN A 362 -3.38 -12.75 18.35
CA ASN A 362 -4.26 -13.10 19.48
C ASN A 362 -5.49 -13.92 19.07
N ASN A 363 -5.53 -14.45 17.83
CA ASN A 363 -6.66 -15.23 17.31
C ASN A 363 -8.04 -14.60 17.65
N PRO A 364 -8.30 -13.35 17.22
CA PRO A 364 -9.50 -12.61 17.64
C PRO A 364 -10.76 -13.35 17.20
N ASN A 365 -11.72 -13.48 18.10
CA ASN A 365 -12.98 -14.22 17.90
C ASN A 365 -12.81 -15.68 17.40
N GLY A 366 -11.63 -16.29 17.52
CA GLY A 366 -11.34 -17.61 16.95
C GLY A 366 -11.25 -17.60 15.40
N TRP A 367 -11.06 -16.44 14.79
CA TRP A 367 -11.06 -16.32 13.33
C TRP A 367 -9.86 -16.97 12.66
N CYS A 368 -8.67 -17.00 13.31
CA CYS A 368 -7.53 -17.74 12.78
C CYS A 368 -7.82 -19.24 12.70
N ASP A 369 -8.44 -19.81 13.74
CA ASP A 369 -8.85 -21.22 13.74
C ASP A 369 -9.90 -21.48 12.65
N SER A 370 -10.84 -20.56 12.46
CA SER A 370 -11.85 -20.66 11.41
C SER A 370 -11.21 -20.63 10.00
N LEU A 371 -10.19 -19.79 9.77
CA LEU A 371 -9.44 -19.79 8.52
C LEU A 371 -8.71 -21.12 8.32
N GLN A 372 -7.91 -21.55 9.29
CA GLN A 372 -7.10 -22.77 9.20
C GLN A 372 -7.94 -24.04 9.02
N ASN A 373 -9.03 -24.18 9.76
CA ASN A 373 -9.79 -25.42 9.82
C ASN A 373 -10.93 -25.49 8.78
N ASN A 374 -11.37 -24.31 8.26
CA ASN A 374 -12.54 -24.24 7.38
C ASN A 374 -12.21 -23.53 6.07
N TYR A 375 -12.04 -22.18 6.09
CA TYR A 375 -12.04 -21.36 4.86
C TYR A 375 -10.75 -21.47 4.06
N TYR A 376 -9.59 -21.65 4.71
CA TYR A 376 -8.26 -21.73 4.09
C TYR A 376 -7.55 -23.05 4.40
N LYS A 377 -8.32 -24.07 4.76
CA LYS A 377 -7.82 -25.40 5.07
C LYS A 377 -7.01 -26.01 3.91
N THR A 378 -7.46 -25.81 2.69
CA THR A 378 -6.75 -26.24 1.48
C THR A 378 -5.96 -25.05 0.93
N PRO A 379 -4.67 -25.23 0.59
CA PRO A 379 -3.91 -24.21 -0.12
C PRO A 379 -4.61 -23.76 -1.39
N ALA A 380 -4.52 -22.48 -1.72
CA ALA A 380 -4.96 -21.92 -2.98
C ALA A 380 -3.78 -21.26 -3.70
N MET A 381 -3.80 -21.33 -5.02
CA MET A 381 -2.86 -20.61 -5.86
C MET A 381 -3.28 -19.14 -5.96
N VAL A 382 -2.30 -18.25 -6.14
CA VAL A 382 -2.58 -16.85 -6.47
C VAL A 382 -3.25 -16.79 -7.85
N PRO A 383 -4.37 -16.08 -8.02
CA PRO A 383 -5.04 -15.96 -9.30
C PRO A 383 -4.12 -15.38 -10.38
N PRO A 384 -4.00 -16.02 -11.56
CA PRO A 384 -3.16 -15.53 -12.65
C PRO A 384 -3.72 -14.25 -13.26
N MET A 385 -2.85 -13.34 -13.68
CA MET A 385 -3.19 -12.11 -14.40
C MET A 385 -2.72 -12.20 -15.86
N PRO A 386 -3.53 -12.75 -16.78
CA PRO A 386 -3.10 -13.04 -18.15
C PRO A 386 -2.63 -11.80 -18.92
N TRP A 387 -3.17 -10.64 -18.60
CA TRP A 387 -2.78 -9.37 -19.26
C TRP A 387 -1.35 -8.92 -18.95
N LEU A 388 -0.71 -9.43 -17.89
CA LEU A 388 0.69 -9.09 -17.58
C LEU A 388 1.68 -9.72 -18.58
N ASN A 389 1.30 -10.81 -19.21
CA ASN A 389 2.16 -11.52 -20.18
C ASN A 389 2.08 -10.91 -21.58
N ASN A 390 1.11 -10.02 -21.86
CA ASN A 390 0.82 -9.45 -23.18
C ASN A 390 1.29 -8.02 -23.37
N THR A 391 2.00 -7.44 -22.42
CA THR A 391 2.39 -6.03 -22.48
C THR A 391 3.77 -5.87 -23.10
N ILE A 392 3.88 -5.68 -24.39
CA ILE A 392 4.82 -4.81 -25.12
C ILE A 392 4.57 -4.92 -26.64
N THR A 393 3.32 -5.00 -27.08
CA THR A 393 3.00 -4.67 -28.47
C THR A 393 1.68 -3.91 -28.48
N GLU A 394 1.74 -2.71 -29.08
CA GLU A 394 0.61 -1.84 -29.39
C GLU A 394 0.09 -0.90 -28.28
N LYS A 395 0.69 0.28 -28.23
CA LYS A 395 0.04 1.60 -28.35
C LYS A 395 1.09 2.71 -28.19
N LYS A 396 1.72 3.04 -29.30
CA LYS A 396 2.67 4.19 -29.38
C LYS A 396 1.97 5.53 -29.68
N ASP A 397 0.70 5.52 -30.00
CA ASP A 397 -0.02 6.67 -30.51
C ASP A 397 -1.29 6.96 -29.70
N SER A 398 -1.20 7.87 -28.74
CA SER A 398 -2.22 8.84 -28.30
C SER A 398 -1.91 9.34 -26.88
N LEU A 399 -0.88 10.17 -26.77
CA LEU A 399 -0.63 10.95 -25.55
C LEU A 399 -0.89 12.43 -25.85
N PRO A 400 -1.53 13.18 -24.93
CA PRO A 400 -1.45 14.64 -24.97
C PRO A 400 0.02 15.03 -24.81
N ALA A 401 0.49 16.00 -25.62
CA ALA A 401 1.85 16.51 -25.59
C ALA A 401 2.23 16.97 -24.18
N GLU A 402 3.33 16.43 -23.64
CA GLU A 402 3.91 16.93 -22.39
C GLU A 402 4.34 18.40 -22.56
N PRO A 403 4.07 19.29 -21.58
CA PRO A 403 4.69 20.60 -21.57
C PRO A 403 6.21 20.41 -21.41
N ALA A 404 6.98 21.09 -22.25
CA ALA A 404 8.44 21.02 -22.30
C ALA A 404 9.05 21.35 -20.92
N ILE A 405 9.74 20.36 -20.32
CA ILE A 405 10.43 20.50 -19.03
C ILE A 405 11.90 20.80 -19.31
N THR A 406 12.35 21.97 -18.87
CA THR A 406 13.78 22.33 -18.84
C THR A 406 14.49 21.47 -17.79
N THR A 407 15.50 20.74 -18.23
CA THR A 407 16.30 19.83 -17.38
C THR A 407 17.31 20.63 -16.55
N GLU A 408 17.02 20.81 -15.26
CA GLU A 408 18.06 21.03 -14.25
C GLU A 408 18.35 19.70 -13.52
N ALA A 409 19.63 19.39 -13.38
CA ALA A 409 20.12 18.10 -12.93
C ALA A 409 19.73 17.80 -11.47
N VAL A 410 19.15 16.63 -11.26
CA VAL A 410 18.99 16.04 -9.91
C VAL A 410 20.37 15.60 -9.41
N VAL A 411 20.86 16.23 -8.35
CA VAL A 411 22.10 15.83 -7.67
C VAL A 411 21.80 14.59 -6.81
N PRO A 412 22.48 13.46 -7.03
CA PRO A 412 22.31 12.28 -6.17
C PRO A 412 22.82 12.57 -4.77
N VAL A 413 22.10 12.09 -3.75
CA VAL A 413 22.55 12.12 -2.36
C VAL A 413 23.71 11.12 -2.22
N VAL A 414 24.93 11.62 -2.15
CA VAL A 414 26.12 10.80 -1.91
C VAL A 414 26.11 10.34 -0.45
N ASN A 415 25.96 9.04 -0.22
CA ASN A 415 26.27 8.43 1.07
C ASN A 415 27.78 8.53 1.29
N SER A 416 28.22 9.43 2.17
CA SER A 416 29.61 9.48 2.63
C SER A 416 29.87 8.26 3.54
N GLY A 417 30.24 7.15 2.93
CA GLY A 417 30.85 6.02 3.63
C GLY A 417 32.22 6.46 4.16
N GLY A 418 32.35 6.49 5.47
CA GLY A 418 33.61 6.83 6.11
C GLY A 418 34.73 5.83 5.76
N ASN A 419 35.70 6.28 5.00
CA ASN A 419 36.97 5.60 4.85
C ASN A 419 37.77 5.78 6.15
N ASN A 420 37.84 4.75 6.98
CA ASN A 420 38.85 4.60 8.01
C ASN A 420 40.15 4.11 7.34
N SER A 421 41.07 5.03 7.09
CA SER A 421 42.48 4.68 6.86
C SER A 421 43.26 4.78 8.17
N PRO A 422 44.19 3.84 8.47
CA PRO A 422 44.89 3.82 9.74
C PRO A 422 45.96 4.92 9.80
N VAL A 423 45.93 5.72 10.86
CA VAL A 423 46.99 6.68 11.17
C VAL A 423 48.16 5.95 11.76
N ASN A 424 49.30 5.96 11.05
CA ASN A 424 50.58 5.52 11.52
C ASN A 424 51.13 6.51 12.58
N SER A 425 51.50 5.98 13.73
CA SER A 425 52.23 6.67 14.79
C SER A 425 53.71 6.86 14.41
N SER A 426 54.21 8.08 14.38
CA SER A 426 55.62 8.36 14.64
C SER A 426 55.75 9.74 15.31
N GLY A 427 56.40 9.71 16.44
CA GLY A 427 56.55 10.73 17.43
C GLY A 427 57.43 11.93 17.08
N ARG A 428 57.40 12.88 17.94
CA ARG A 428 58.46 13.63 18.66
C ARG A 428 57.91 14.96 19.20
N SER A 429 57.93 15.03 20.47
CA SER A 429 58.58 15.96 21.42
C SER A 429 58.71 17.46 21.08
N ASP A 430 58.45 18.22 22.16
CA ASP A 430 59.00 19.50 22.59
C ASP A 430 58.17 20.77 22.31
N LYS A 431 57.55 21.26 23.28
CA LYS A 431 57.66 22.36 24.26
C LYS A 431 56.30 22.72 24.84
#